data_484a03b8370bb29122e0359fb7572b2d
#
_entry.id   484a03b8370bb29122e0359fb7572b2d
#
_cell.length_a   1.000
_cell.length_b   1.000
_cell.length_c   1.000
_cell.angle_alpha   90.00
_cell.angle_beta   90.00
_cell.angle_gamma   90.00
#
_symmetry.space_group_name_H-M   'P 1'
#
loop_
_entity.id
_entity.type
_entity.pdbx_description
1 polymer ?
#
loop_
_entity_poly.entity_id
_entity_poly.type
_entity_poly.pdbx_seq_one_letter_code
_entity_poly.pdbx_strand_id
1 'polypeptide(L)'
;MKKGVWKKRNKTLLITVFLSTLMIEFILVFLHGCSDGEGLAFDIDKQAFVVKQGCVCGGSLYISGEDASDEFAVIYNKNVHAFWYDSYNPSVLEINNLPTCCNIVSHGDTLSLRRLPLRPNTFYSVYRMSGCRGTSPLTIKTDKQGRVVSAGRGLQ
;
A
#
# COMPACT_ATOMS: atom_id res chain seq x y z
N MET A 1 17.25 -56.35 25.68
CA MET A 1 17.66 -54.92 25.56
C MET A 1 17.20 -54.29 24.24
N LYS A 2 15.90 -54.25 23.87
CA LYS A 2 15.41 -53.62 22.63
C LYS A 2 14.36 -52.52 22.83
N LYS A 3 13.87 -52.28 24.04
CA LYS A 3 12.79 -51.28 24.31
C LYS A 3 13.24 -49.79 24.32
N GLY A 4 14.51 -49.50 24.57
CA GLY A 4 15.02 -48.13 24.67
C GLY A 4 15.23 -47.43 23.33
N VAL A 5 15.61 -48.16 22.30
CA VAL A 5 15.90 -47.65 20.97
C VAL A 5 14.62 -47.23 20.24
N TRP A 6 13.54 -47.98 20.43
CA TRP A 6 12.24 -47.69 19.82
C TRP A 6 11.60 -46.38 20.37
N LYS A 7 11.73 -46.15 21.67
CA LYS A 7 11.21 -44.96 22.34
C LYS A 7 11.95 -43.67 21.92
N LYS A 8 13.27 -43.79 21.65
CA LYS A 8 14.10 -42.67 21.19
C LYS A 8 13.78 -42.30 19.73
N ARG A 9 13.56 -43.28 18.87
CA ARG A 9 13.25 -43.13 17.43
C ARG A 9 11.89 -42.45 17.23
N ASN A 10 10.89 -42.81 18.04
CA ASN A 10 9.56 -42.18 17.97
C ASN A 10 9.56 -40.72 18.46
N LYS A 11 10.37 -40.38 19.47
CA LYS A 11 10.52 -38.99 19.91
C LYS A 11 11.16 -38.12 18.84
N THR A 12 12.21 -38.62 18.18
CA THR A 12 12.87 -37.89 17.09
C THR A 12 11.92 -37.68 15.93
N LEU A 13 11.15 -38.71 15.53
CA LEU A 13 10.15 -38.61 14.47
C LEU A 13 9.05 -37.59 14.80
N LEU A 14 8.55 -37.59 16.03
CA LEU A 14 7.55 -36.60 16.51
C LEU A 14 8.07 -35.17 16.46
N ILE A 15 9.31 -34.93 16.87
CA ILE A 15 9.94 -33.61 16.84
C ILE A 15 10.12 -33.14 15.38
N THR A 16 10.54 -34.03 14.48
CA THR A 16 10.72 -33.68 13.07
C THR A 16 9.40 -33.35 12.40
N VAL A 17 8.34 -34.12 12.67
CA VAL A 17 6.99 -33.79 12.14
C VAL A 17 6.47 -32.47 12.69
N PHE A 18 6.65 -32.22 13.99
CA PHE A 18 6.22 -30.97 14.60
C PHE A 18 6.96 -29.73 14.01
N LEU A 19 8.29 -29.84 13.81
CA LEU A 19 9.09 -28.79 13.19
C LEU A 19 8.69 -28.56 11.73
N SER A 20 8.38 -29.63 10.99
CA SER A 20 7.96 -29.50 9.59
C SER A 20 6.58 -28.84 9.46
N THR A 21 5.62 -29.15 10.35
CA THR A 21 4.31 -28.48 10.37
C THR A 21 4.43 -27.01 10.75
N LEU A 22 5.25 -26.67 11.74
CA LEU A 22 5.53 -25.28 12.12
C LEU A 22 6.16 -24.48 10.97
N MET A 23 7.09 -25.07 10.24
CA MET A 23 7.69 -24.45 9.06
C MET A 23 6.67 -24.25 7.93
N ILE A 24 5.78 -25.19 7.71
CA ILE A 24 4.71 -25.07 6.69
C ILE A 24 3.73 -23.97 7.09
N GLU A 25 3.31 -23.91 8.34
CA GLU A 25 2.43 -22.83 8.85
C GLU A 25 3.12 -21.48 8.74
N PHE A 26 4.41 -21.37 9.08
CA PHE A 26 5.18 -20.13 8.93
C PHE A 26 5.25 -19.69 7.46
N ILE A 27 5.51 -20.62 6.53
CA ILE A 27 5.53 -20.34 5.09
C ILE A 27 4.14 -19.92 4.60
N LEU A 28 3.07 -20.59 5.04
CA LEU A 28 1.70 -20.24 4.68
C LEU A 28 1.32 -18.84 5.18
N VAL A 29 1.65 -18.51 6.43
CA VAL A 29 1.42 -17.16 6.99
C VAL A 29 2.20 -16.11 6.20
N PHE A 30 3.46 -16.41 5.82
CA PHE A 30 4.27 -15.49 5.01
C PHE A 30 3.71 -15.31 3.60
N LEU A 31 3.22 -16.38 2.98
CA LEU A 31 2.61 -16.34 1.65
C LEU A 31 1.23 -15.66 1.66
N HIS A 32 0.44 -15.81 2.72
CA HIS A 32 -0.86 -15.15 2.86
C HIS A 32 -0.76 -13.71 3.37
N GLY A 33 0.30 -13.38 4.11
CA GLY A 33 0.53 -12.00 4.60
C GLY A 33 0.86 -10.99 3.51
N CYS A 34 1.11 -11.44 2.29
CA CYS A 34 1.35 -10.63 1.10
C CYS A 34 0.23 -10.79 0.07
N SER A 35 -1.04 -10.90 0.51
CA SER A 35 -2.15 -10.85 -0.44
C SER A 35 -2.09 -9.52 -1.19
N ASP A 36 -2.28 -9.57 -2.51
CA ASP A 36 -2.41 -8.38 -3.34
C ASP A 36 -3.51 -7.53 -2.75
N GLY A 37 -3.11 -6.44 -2.08
CA GLY A 37 -4.06 -5.51 -1.49
C GLY A 37 -5.06 -5.11 -2.57
N GLU A 38 -6.36 -5.24 -2.28
CA GLU A 38 -7.41 -4.91 -3.23
C GLU A 38 -7.13 -3.55 -3.85
N GLY A 39 -7.24 -3.52 -5.18
CA GLY A 39 -6.70 -2.48 -6.01
C GLY A 39 -7.10 -1.08 -5.61
N LEU A 40 -6.14 -0.19 -5.68
CA LEU A 40 -6.36 1.24 -5.69
C LEU A 40 -7.34 1.60 -6.82
N ALA A 41 -8.34 2.42 -6.51
CA ALA A 41 -9.29 2.99 -7.45
C ALA A 41 -9.36 4.52 -7.23
N PHE A 42 -9.96 5.22 -8.18
CA PHE A 42 -10.21 6.66 -8.06
C PHE A 42 -11.68 6.94 -8.28
N ASP A 43 -12.30 7.63 -7.33
CA ASP A 43 -13.65 8.15 -7.39
C ASP A 43 -13.60 9.55 -8.02
N ILE A 44 -14.06 9.67 -9.28
CA ILE A 44 -13.98 10.92 -10.05
C ILE A 44 -14.89 11.99 -9.46
N ASP A 45 -16.06 11.61 -8.97
CA ASP A 45 -17.04 12.56 -8.42
C ASP A 45 -16.52 13.18 -7.12
N LYS A 46 -15.91 12.37 -6.27
CA LYS A 46 -15.33 12.81 -5.00
C LYS A 46 -13.91 13.36 -5.15
N GLN A 47 -13.29 13.22 -6.33
CA GLN A 47 -11.87 13.55 -6.52
C GLN A 47 -10.99 12.88 -5.46
N ALA A 48 -11.12 11.57 -5.30
CA ALA A 48 -10.50 10.83 -4.21
C ALA A 48 -9.97 9.46 -4.63
N PHE A 49 -8.82 9.08 -4.12
CA PHE A 49 -8.35 7.69 -4.15
C PHE A 49 -9.12 6.86 -3.13
N VAL A 50 -9.50 5.66 -3.53
CA VAL A 50 -10.31 4.73 -2.72
C VAL A 50 -9.66 3.36 -2.72
N VAL A 51 -9.66 2.71 -1.56
CA VAL A 51 -9.31 1.30 -1.41
C VAL A 51 -10.45 0.55 -0.73
N LYS A 52 -10.71 -0.65 -1.16
CA LYS A 52 -11.79 -1.47 -0.57
C LYS A 52 -11.44 -1.99 0.82
N GLN A 53 -10.17 -2.29 1.03
CA GLN A 53 -9.67 -2.78 2.32
C GLN A 53 -8.38 -2.05 2.70
N GLY A 54 -8.26 -1.72 3.97
CA GLY A 54 -7.11 -1.02 4.52
C GLY A 54 -7.15 0.48 4.24
N CYS A 55 -5.98 1.10 4.26
CA CYS A 55 -5.79 2.54 4.12
C CYS A 55 -5.18 2.89 2.77
N VAL A 56 -5.63 3.95 2.14
CA VAL A 56 -4.96 4.50 0.95
C VAL A 56 -3.49 4.82 1.27
N CYS A 57 -3.24 5.38 2.44
CA CYS A 57 -1.91 5.77 2.92
C CYS A 57 -1.22 4.72 3.82
N GLY A 58 -1.70 3.48 3.90
CA GLY A 58 -1.11 2.41 4.74
C GLY A 58 0.32 2.00 4.37
N GLY A 59 0.91 2.75 3.45
CA GLY A 59 2.29 2.76 3.00
C GLY A 59 2.57 4.14 2.43
N SER A 60 3.10 4.17 1.20
CA SER A 60 3.28 5.39 0.42
C SER A 60 2.46 5.28 -0.85
N LEU A 61 1.80 6.37 -1.22
CA LEU A 61 1.16 6.52 -2.52
C LEU A 61 2.12 7.30 -3.42
N TYR A 62 2.65 6.64 -4.44
CA TYR A 62 3.55 7.24 -5.41
C TYR A 62 2.76 7.69 -6.63
N ILE A 63 3.03 8.89 -7.09
CA ILE A 63 2.38 9.52 -8.21
C ILE A 63 3.47 10.04 -9.13
N SER A 64 3.51 9.53 -10.36
CA SER A 64 4.49 9.89 -11.38
C SER A 64 3.76 10.41 -12.61
N GLY A 65 4.06 11.63 -13.00
CA GLY A 65 3.57 12.25 -14.24
C GLY A 65 4.40 11.83 -15.46
N GLU A 66 4.08 12.43 -16.61
CA GLU A 66 4.83 12.23 -17.85
C GLU A 66 6.25 12.80 -17.77
N ASP A 67 6.42 13.90 -17.01
CA ASP A 67 7.72 14.50 -16.77
C ASP A 67 8.30 14.05 -15.42
N ALA A 68 9.61 13.81 -15.36
CA ALA A 68 10.30 13.45 -14.13
C ALA A 68 10.15 14.49 -13.00
N SER A 69 9.89 15.76 -13.36
CA SER A 69 9.59 16.84 -12.39
C SER A 69 8.23 16.70 -11.72
N ASP A 70 7.35 15.84 -12.23
CA ASP A 70 6.00 15.58 -11.72
C ASP A 70 5.93 14.32 -10.85
N GLU A 71 7.05 13.94 -10.24
CA GLU A 71 7.12 12.81 -9.34
C GLU A 71 6.99 13.26 -7.89
N PHE A 72 6.02 12.69 -7.18
CA PHE A 72 5.83 12.93 -5.76
C PHE A 72 5.19 11.72 -5.07
N ALA A 73 5.37 11.67 -3.75
CA ALA A 73 4.78 10.65 -2.91
C ALA A 73 3.92 11.27 -1.81
N VAL A 74 2.79 10.67 -1.51
CA VAL A 74 2.02 10.95 -0.30
C VAL A 74 2.41 9.92 0.74
N ILE A 75 3.00 10.39 1.83
CA ILE A 75 3.52 9.55 2.90
C ILE A 75 2.73 9.83 4.18
N TYR A 76 2.33 8.77 4.85
CA TYR A 76 1.72 8.86 6.17
C TYR A 76 2.78 9.19 7.24
N ASN A 77 2.58 10.29 7.97
CA ASN A 77 3.45 10.68 9.05
C ASN A 77 3.10 9.91 10.34
N LYS A 78 3.83 8.85 10.62
CA LYS A 78 3.66 8.01 11.81
C LYS A 78 3.87 8.77 13.14
N ASN A 79 4.56 9.91 13.11
CA ASN A 79 4.87 10.67 14.33
C ASN A 79 3.71 11.49 14.85
N VAL A 80 2.63 11.66 14.08
CA VAL A 80 1.47 12.45 14.50
C VAL A 80 0.51 11.65 15.40
N HIS A 81 0.53 10.31 15.27
CA HIS A 81 -0.22 9.43 16.16
C HIS A 81 0.61 8.19 16.45
N ALA A 82 1.39 8.28 17.52
CA ALA A 82 1.99 7.12 18.13
C ALA A 82 0.89 6.17 18.57
N PHE A 83 1.00 4.94 18.14
CA PHE A 83 0.41 3.77 18.75
C PHE A 83 -1.13 3.71 18.84
N TRP A 84 -1.66 2.67 18.29
CA TRP A 84 -2.98 2.08 18.42
C TRP A 84 -4.07 2.63 17.50
N TYR A 85 -4.19 1.93 16.40
CA TYR A 85 -5.42 1.49 15.77
C TYR A 85 -6.47 2.53 15.32
N ASP A 86 -6.63 2.58 14.02
CA ASP A 86 -7.90 2.52 13.30
C ASP A 86 -8.83 3.71 13.20
N SER A 87 -8.70 4.76 13.93
CA SER A 87 -9.64 5.86 13.68
C SER A 87 -9.23 6.82 12.57
N TYR A 88 -8.02 6.66 11.99
CA TYR A 88 -7.54 7.53 10.92
C TYR A 88 -6.78 6.77 9.83
N ASN A 89 -7.42 5.72 9.33
CA ASN A 89 -6.94 5.01 8.18
C ASN A 89 -7.94 5.22 7.05
N PRO A 90 -7.91 6.38 6.33
CA PRO A 90 -8.95 6.67 5.38
C PRO A 90 -8.90 5.66 4.25
N SER A 91 -9.96 4.89 4.10
CA SER A 91 -10.21 4.13 2.87
C SER A 91 -10.40 5.06 1.67
N VAL A 92 -10.55 6.36 1.94
CA VAL A 92 -10.74 7.44 0.97
C VAL A 92 -9.73 8.55 1.24
N LEU A 93 -8.99 8.97 0.22
CA LEU A 93 -8.04 10.08 0.26
C LEU A 93 -8.42 11.12 -0.78
N GLU A 94 -9.02 12.22 -0.33
CA GLU A 94 -9.38 13.35 -1.19
C GLU A 94 -8.11 14.08 -1.65
N ILE A 95 -7.97 14.29 -2.96
CA ILE A 95 -6.78 14.93 -3.54
C ILE A 95 -6.70 16.44 -3.26
N ASN A 96 -7.84 17.06 -2.99
CA ASN A 96 -7.96 18.50 -2.73
C ASN A 96 -7.93 18.86 -1.24
N ASN A 97 -8.03 17.85 -0.34
CA ASN A 97 -8.06 18.05 1.10
C ASN A 97 -7.35 16.92 1.82
N LEU A 98 -6.03 16.90 1.71
CA LEU A 98 -5.22 15.87 2.35
C LEU A 98 -5.27 15.98 3.88
N PRO A 99 -5.45 14.86 4.59
CA PRO A 99 -5.42 14.82 6.05
C PRO A 99 -4.09 15.35 6.60
N THR A 100 -4.14 15.91 7.81
CA THR A 100 -2.94 16.45 8.48
C THR A 100 -1.87 15.42 8.77
N CYS A 101 -2.26 14.14 8.83
CA CYS A 101 -1.34 13.01 8.99
C CYS A 101 -0.62 12.61 7.69
N CYS A 102 -0.93 13.23 6.55
CA CYS A 102 -0.28 12.96 5.29
C CYS A 102 0.65 14.12 4.91
N ASN A 103 1.84 13.77 4.43
CA ASN A 103 2.79 14.70 3.84
C ASN A 103 2.99 14.38 2.37
N ILE A 104 3.19 15.41 1.55
CA ILE A 104 3.64 15.25 0.18
C ILE A 104 5.16 15.40 0.17
N VAL A 105 5.85 14.45 -0.44
CA VAL A 105 7.31 14.50 -0.63
C VAL A 105 7.61 14.50 -2.12
N SER A 106 8.39 15.44 -2.58
CA SER A 106 8.86 15.53 -3.96
C SER A 106 10.36 15.78 -3.97
N HIS A 107 11.11 14.97 -4.70
CA HIS A 107 12.58 15.06 -4.80
C HIS A 107 13.32 15.10 -3.45
N GLY A 108 12.77 14.48 -2.42
CA GLY A 108 13.33 14.47 -1.07
C GLY A 108 12.83 15.60 -0.15
N ASP A 109 12.16 16.62 -0.70
CA ASP A 109 11.62 17.73 0.07
C ASP A 109 10.18 17.49 0.48
N THR A 110 9.83 17.85 1.71
CA THR A 110 8.46 17.80 2.21
C THR A 110 7.72 19.08 1.86
N LEU A 111 6.63 18.96 1.10
CA LEU A 111 5.81 20.09 0.69
C LEU A 111 4.69 20.34 1.71
N SER A 112 4.53 21.60 2.14
CA SER A 112 3.46 22.04 3.05
C SER A 112 2.11 22.20 2.36
N LEU A 113 1.80 21.33 1.39
CA LEU A 113 0.56 21.40 0.63
C LEU A 113 -0.49 20.46 1.24
N ARG A 114 -1.76 20.90 1.19
CA ARG A 114 -2.92 20.11 1.57
C ARG A 114 -3.74 19.61 0.38
N ARG A 115 -3.20 19.78 -0.81
CA ARG A 115 -3.77 19.26 -2.07
C ARG A 115 -2.65 18.68 -2.91
N LEU A 116 -2.97 17.68 -3.72
CA LEU A 116 -2.00 17.13 -4.66
C LEU A 116 -1.68 18.15 -5.75
N PRO A 117 -0.40 18.37 -6.05
CA PRO A 117 0.03 19.36 -7.06
C PRO A 117 -0.10 18.80 -8.48
N LEU A 118 -1.30 18.35 -8.85
CA LEU A 118 -1.53 17.79 -10.19
C LEU A 118 -1.54 18.91 -11.24
N ARG A 119 -0.77 18.71 -12.32
CA ARG A 119 -0.75 19.62 -13.46
C ARG A 119 -1.96 19.42 -14.36
N PRO A 120 -2.40 20.47 -15.07
CA PRO A 120 -3.43 20.37 -16.10
C PRO A 120 -3.03 19.47 -17.27
N ASN A 121 -4.01 18.80 -17.87
CA ASN A 121 -3.90 17.99 -19.09
C ASN A 121 -2.80 16.91 -19.05
N THR A 122 -2.51 16.36 -17.88
CA THR A 122 -1.40 15.43 -17.65
C THR A 122 -1.92 14.04 -17.28
N PHE A 123 -1.24 13.00 -17.74
CA PHE A 123 -1.43 11.66 -17.25
C PHE A 123 -0.49 11.38 -16.08
N TYR A 124 -1.01 10.67 -15.08
CA TYR A 124 -0.24 10.21 -13.93
C TYR A 124 -0.40 8.73 -13.75
N SER A 125 0.70 8.07 -13.48
CA SER A 125 0.72 6.69 -13.00
C SER A 125 0.77 6.72 -11.47
N VAL A 126 -0.21 6.07 -10.84
CA VAL A 126 -0.35 6.05 -9.38
C VAL A 126 -0.26 4.63 -8.89
N TYR A 127 0.61 4.37 -7.94
CA TYR A 127 0.73 3.09 -7.30
C TYR A 127 0.93 3.22 -5.80
N ARG A 128 0.38 2.28 -5.09
CA ARG A 128 0.51 2.20 -3.64
C ARG A 128 1.57 1.16 -3.30
N MET A 129 2.51 1.52 -2.45
CA MET A 129 3.43 0.58 -1.82
C MET A 129 2.99 0.32 -0.39
N SER A 130 2.65 -0.92 -0.09
CA SER A 130 2.27 -1.38 1.24
C SER A 130 3.06 -2.65 1.56
N GLY A 131 4.00 -2.55 2.48
CA GLY A 131 4.87 -3.68 2.83
C GLY A 131 5.75 -4.13 1.64
N CYS A 132 5.70 -5.42 1.32
CA CYS A 132 6.59 -6.04 0.33
C CYS A 132 6.11 -5.95 -1.12
N ARG A 133 4.90 -5.44 -1.39
CA ARG A 133 4.29 -5.44 -2.73
C ARG A 133 3.66 -4.10 -3.06
N GLY A 134 3.91 -3.65 -4.30
CA GLY A 134 3.17 -2.56 -4.91
C GLY A 134 1.85 -3.06 -5.51
N THR A 135 0.84 -2.20 -5.55
CA THR A 135 -0.36 -2.46 -6.33
C THR A 135 -0.07 -2.28 -7.83
N SER A 136 -0.88 -2.89 -8.68
CA SER A 136 -0.87 -2.55 -10.11
C SER A 136 -1.13 -1.06 -10.29
N PRO A 137 -0.40 -0.37 -11.17
CA PRO A 137 -0.54 1.06 -11.37
C PRO A 137 -1.96 1.41 -11.84
N LEU A 138 -2.48 2.50 -11.28
CA LEU A 138 -3.69 3.15 -11.72
C LEU A 138 -3.29 4.38 -12.52
N THR A 139 -3.74 4.50 -13.77
CA THR A 139 -3.53 5.69 -14.58
C THR A 139 -4.69 6.66 -14.35
N ILE A 140 -4.39 7.92 -14.09
CA ILE A 140 -5.36 9.01 -14.00
C ILE A 140 -4.99 10.09 -15.02
N LYS A 141 -6.01 10.80 -15.53
CA LYS A 141 -5.83 11.94 -16.43
C LYS A 141 -6.50 13.18 -15.85
N THR A 142 -5.80 14.31 -15.92
CA THR A 142 -6.35 15.60 -15.49
C THR A 142 -6.89 16.42 -16.68
N ASP A 143 -7.83 17.30 -16.40
CA ASP A 143 -8.33 18.32 -17.33
C ASP A 143 -7.49 19.61 -17.29
N LYS A 144 -7.96 20.64 -17.99
CA LYS A 144 -7.34 21.98 -18.04
C LYS A 144 -7.28 22.68 -16.67
N GLN A 145 -8.09 22.25 -15.70
CA GLN A 145 -8.15 22.77 -14.33
C GLN A 145 -7.35 21.91 -13.33
N GLY A 146 -6.74 20.81 -13.79
CA GLY A 146 -6.03 19.88 -12.93
C GLY A 146 -6.96 18.92 -12.16
N ARG A 147 -8.26 18.83 -12.51
CA ARG A 147 -9.19 17.85 -11.94
C ARG A 147 -9.04 16.51 -12.66
N VAL A 148 -9.13 15.44 -11.94
CA VAL A 148 -9.11 14.10 -12.54
C VAL A 148 -10.43 13.84 -13.26
N VAL A 149 -10.36 13.55 -14.55
CA VAL A 149 -11.54 13.30 -15.41
C VAL A 149 -11.59 11.86 -15.92
N SER A 150 -10.52 11.13 -15.78
CA SER A 150 -10.45 9.72 -16.16
C SER A 150 -9.52 8.97 -15.23
N ALA A 151 -9.90 7.75 -14.87
CA ALA A 151 -9.09 6.86 -14.07
C ALA A 151 -9.34 5.41 -14.50
N GLY A 152 -8.25 4.63 -14.66
CA GLY A 152 -8.36 3.23 -15.05
C GLY A 152 -7.01 2.55 -15.08
N ARG A 153 -7.02 1.22 -15.17
CA ARG A 153 -5.81 0.43 -15.38
C ARG A 153 -5.57 0.30 -16.89
N GLY A 154 -4.36 0.63 -17.33
CA GLY A 154 -3.98 0.50 -18.74
C GLY A 154 -4.57 1.58 -19.67
N LEU A 155 -4.96 2.74 -19.15
CA LEU A 155 -5.21 3.93 -19.96
C LEU A 155 -3.85 4.41 -20.52
N GLN A 156 -3.66 4.27 -21.82
CA GLN A 156 -2.56 4.87 -22.59
C GLN A 156 -3.14 5.83 -23.62
#